data_86bf5127a78dd359c392a92560772528
#
_entry.id   86bf5127a78dd359c392a92560772528
#
_cell.length_a   1.000
_cell.length_b   1.000
_cell.length_c   1.000
_cell.angle_alpha   90.00
_cell.angle_beta   90.00
_cell.angle_gamma   90.00
#
_symmetry.space_group_name_H-M   'P 1'
#
loop_
_entity.id
_entity.type
_entity.pdbx_description
1 polymer ?
#
loop_
_entity_poly.entity_id
_entity_poly.type
_entity_poly.pdbx_seq_one_letter_code
_entity_poly.pdbx_strand_id
1 'polypeptide(L)'
;MSMKEFEDCRLCEWNCGVNRSEDAGVCNVKMPEIAYTCLAESLESYSITLLGCNFRCLYCNAYRLSQYPDTNWFYRGYVDPKELAEEAVDTLRKAGIEKLGFTGGEPTIHLPYIEEVVNEAKKLMPELKIGFTTNGFATKESMKRIVDMCSYITLEINAFENDTHLALSGAPVEPVLRNAEYLIRNKSKVRAFKTVVVPRINDTEVEEIAQFIASFDPSIPYHLVGFRPSFMLYYHPGPSTSELDAIARRCEKYLETVKWGGVYPRESEFDESGAALAMKYAEVAGCIRKDRNCGLCGMNKQCPAILREPWLCTPKEGKKI
;
A
#
# COMPACT_ATOMS: atom_id res chain seq x y z
N MET A 1 10.66 -7.14 23.45
CA MET A 1 11.52 -6.48 22.44
C MET A 1 10.59 -5.56 21.66
N SER A 2 10.76 -4.56 21.27
CA SER A 2 10.94 -3.38 21.97
C SER A 2 10.28 -2.25 21.19
N MET A 3 9.16 -1.77 21.66
CA MET A 3 8.54 -0.49 21.26
C MET A 3 9.58 0.67 21.20
N LYS A 4 10.81 0.43 21.66
CA LYS A 4 11.95 1.38 21.60
C LYS A 4 12.31 1.82 20.16
N GLU A 5 12.05 0.99 19.15
CA GLU A 5 12.29 1.40 17.75
C GLU A 5 11.36 2.52 17.30
N PHE A 6 10.27 2.79 18.03
CA PHE A 6 9.42 3.94 17.79
C PHE A 6 9.96 5.24 18.40
N GLU A 7 10.99 5.18 19.27
CA GLU A 7 11.64 6.36 19.85
C GLU A 7 12.59 7.04 18.84
N ASP A 8 13.15 6.28 17.87
CA ASP A 8 13.90 6.75 16.71
C ASP A 8 13.47 5.93 15.48
N CYS A 9 12.30 6.26 14.92
CA CYS A 9 11.64 5.43 13.91
C CYS A 9 12.38 5.45 12.57
N ARG A 10 12.92 4.28 12.16
CA ARG A 10 13.63 4.06 10.89
C ARG A 10 13.13 2.81 10.15
N LEU A 11 11.83 2.52 10.26
CA LEU A 11 11.24 1.30 9.70
C LEU A 11 11.06 1.36 8.17
N CYS A 12 10.95 2.55 7.61
CA CYS A 12 10.81 2.77 6.17
C CYS A 12 11.87 3.73 5.63
N GLU A 13 12.02 3.81 4.31
CA GLU A 13 13.08 4.56 3.64
C GLU A 13 12.99 6.09 3.80
N TRP A 14 11.94 6.61 4.42
CA TRP A 14 11.93 8.01 4.85
C TRP A 14 12.93 8.28 5.97
N ASN A 15 13.29 7.29 6.77
CA ASN A 15 14.28 7.40 7.86
C ASN A 15 14.06 8.66 8.73
N CYS A 16 12.79 8.98 9.03
CA CYS A 16 12.43 10.27 9.63
C CYS A 16 12.95 10.44 11.07
N GLY A 17 13.32 9.36 11.77
CA GLY A 17 13.95 9.42 13.09
C GLY A 17 13.08 10.05 14.19
N VAL A 18 11.77 10.11 13.99
CA VAL A 18 10.87 10.71 14.99
C VAL A 18 10.64 9.77 16.15
N ASN A 19 10.48 10.35 17.35
CA ASN A 19 9.91 9.66 18.49
C ASN A 19 8.38 9.59 18.32
N ARG A 20 7.86 8.43 17.95
CA ARG A 20 6.45 8.23 17.65
C ARG A 20 5.53 8.24 18.86
N SER A 21 6.07 8.25 20.08
CA SER A 21 5.27 8.52 21.28
C SER A 21 4.87 9.99 21.38
N GLU A 22 5.68 10.89 20.80
CA GLU A 22 5.51 12.33 20.88
C GLU A 22 4.92 12.92 19.61
N ASP A 23 5.38 12.47 18.44
CA ASP A 23 5.00 13.04 17.15
C ASP A 23 4.79 11.95 16.07
N ALA A 24 3.93 12.21 15.12
CA ALA A 24 3.77 11.37 13.94
C ALA A 24 4.87 11.69 12.91
N GLY A 25 5.45 10.65 12.31
CA GLY A 25 6.36 10.80 11.18
C GLY A 25 5.63 11.09 9.86
N VAL A 26 6.32 10.83 8.75
CA VAL A 26 5.71 10.93 7.41
C VAL A 26 4.45 10.08 7.27
N CYS A 27 4.34 9.02 8.04
CA CYS A 27 3.19 8.09 8.03
C CYS A 27 1.90 8.63 8.69
N ASN A 28 1.92 9.83 9.29
CA ASN A 28 0.80 10.49 9.97
C ASN A 28 0.18 9.69 11.13
N VAL A 29 0.91 8.77 11.72
CA VAL A 29 0.45 8.00 12.88
C VAL A 29 1.55 7.92 13.92
N LYS A 30 1.18 8.04 15.19
CA LYS A 30 2.08 7.91 16.33
C LYS A 30 2.33 6.44 16.64
N MET A 31 1.75 5.95 17.69
CA MET A 31 1.82 4.54 18.07
C MET A 31 0.98 3.66 17.14
N PRO A 32 1.21 2.34 17.12
CA PRO A 32 0.39 1.43 16.33
C PRO A 32 -1.09 1.51 16.73
N GLU A 33 -1.94 1.67 15.72
CA GLU A 33 -3.38 1.72 15.90
C GLU A 33 -4.08 0.81 14.89
N ILE A 34 -5.09 0.10 15.39
CA ILE A 34 -5.91 -0.81 14.59
C ILE A 34 -7.11 -0.03 14.06
N ALA A 35 -7.30 -0.04 12.75
CA ALA A 35 -8.52 0.48 12.15
C ALA A 35 -9.70 -0.48 12.44
N TYR A 36 -9.55 -1.71 12.02
CA TYR A 36 -10.51 -2.79 12.25
C TYR A 36 -9.85 -4.15 12.04
N THR A 37 -10.55 -5.19 12.49
CA THR A 37 -10.22 -6.58 12.22
C THR A 37 -11.38 -7.23 11.46
N CYS A 38 -11.09 -8.20 10.60
CA CYS A 38 -12.10 -8.85 9.77
C CYS A 38 -11.75 -10.30 9.48
N LEU A 39 -12.71 -11.20 9.74
CA LEU A 39 -12.65 -12.57 9.21
C LEU A 39 -13.16 -12.56 7.77
N ALA A 40 -12.26 -12.74 6.82
CA ALA A 40 -12.57 -12.83 5.40
C ALA A 40 -12.63 -14.31 4.99
N GLU A 41 -13.81 -14.91 5.09
CA GLU A 41 -14.03 -16.34 4.79
C GLU A 41 -13.62 -16.70 3.36
N SER A 42 -13.93 -15.85 2.39
CA SER A 42 -13.56 -16.04 0.98
C SER A 42 -12.04 -16.04 0.73
N LEU A 43 -11.26 -15.45 1.62
CA LEU A 43 -9.80 -15.45 1.58
C LEU A 43 -9.21 -16.45 2.57
N GLU A 44 -10.04 -17.12 3.35
CA GLU A 44 -9.65 -18.00 4.44
C GLU A 44 -8.61 -17.32 5.35
N SER A 45 -8.88 -16.10 5.79
CA SER A 45 -7.91 -15.30 6.52
C SER A 45 -8.61 -14.37 7.52
N TYR A 46 -8.02 -14.23 8.71
CA TYR A 46 -8.32 -13.12 9.60
C TYR A 46 -7.36 -11.98 9.32
N SER A 47 -7.89 -10.81 9.03
CA SER A 47 -7.10 -9.64 8.65
C SER A 47 -7.10 -8.57 9.74
N ILE A 48 -5.92 -8.09 10.10
CA ILE A 48 -5.71 -6.93 10.96
C ILE A 48 -5.35 -5.75 10.04
N THR A 49 -6.19 -4.72 10.08
CA THR A 49 -6.04 -3.50 9.26
C THR A 49 -5.52 -2.36 10.13
N LEU A 50 -4.34 -1.84 9.79
CA LEU A 50 -3.59 -0.83 10.55
C LEU A 50 -3.77 0.56 9.96
N LEU A 51 -3.67 1.61 10.80
CA LEU A 51 -3.73 3.01 10.41
C LEU A 51 -2.40 3.54 9.92
N GLY A 52 -2.45 4.64 9.15
CA GLY A 52 -1.27 5.36 8.66
C GLY A 52 -0.59 4.70 7.46
N CYS A 53 0.11 5.49 6.68
CA CYS A 53 0.87 5.02 5.52
C CYS A 53 2.05 5.96 5.25
N ASN A 54 3.17 5.40 4.82
CA ASN A 54 4.35 6.14 4.39
C ASN A 54 4.25 6.67 2.95
N PHE A 55 3.20 6.29 2.19
CA PHE A 55 2.86 6.85 0.88
C PHE A 55 1.72 7.86 0.97
N ARG A 56 1.58 8.66 -0.11
CA ARG A 56 0.53 9.65 -0.34
C ARG A 56 -0.13 9.41 -1.70
N CYS A 57 -0.57 8.16 -1.92
CA CYS A 57 -1.15 7.77 -3.21
C CYS A 57 -2.39 8.61 -3.54
N LEU A 58 -2.41 9.22 -4.73
CA LEU A 58 -3.53 10.03 -5.22
C LEU A 58 -4.80 9.20 -5.42
N TYR A 59 -4.63 7.90 -5.71
CA TYR A 59 -5.71 6.95 -6.01
C TYR A 59 -6.13 6.09 -4.80
N CYS A 60 -5.66 6.41 -3.60
CA CYS A 60 -5.84 5.54 -2.44
C CYS A 60 -7.32 5.31 -2.11
N ASN A 61 -7.81 4.07 -2.27
CA ASN A 61 -9.17 3.72 -1.87
C ASN A 61 -9.33 3.58 -0.35
N ALA A 62 -8.21 3.39 0.35
CA ALA A 62 -8.13 3.34 1.81
C ALA A 62 -7.69 4.69 2.42
N TYR A 63 -7.92 5.80 1.70
CA TYR A 63 -7.41 7.13 2.09
C TYR A 63 -7.83 7.56 3.50
N ARG A 64 -8.98 7.13 3.98
CA ARG A 64 -9.46 7.47 5.33
C ARG A 64 -8.53 6.97 6.42
N LEU A 65 -8.05 5.74 6.30
CA LEU A 65 -7.14 5.14 7.28
C LEU A 65 -5.66 5.41 7.00
N SER A 66 -5.29 5.71 5.75
CA SER A 66 -3.91 5.95 5.36
C SER A 66 -3.52 7.43 5.35
N GLN A 67 -4.46 8.34 4.98
CA GLN A 67 -4.22 9.77 4.85
C GLN A 67 -4.82 10.59 6.00
N TYR A 68 -5.86 10.09 6.66
CA TYR A 68 -6.56 10.73 7.78
C TYR A 68 -6.64 9.83 9.02
N PRO A 69 -5.52 9.29 9.52
CA PRO A 69 -5.54 8.37 10.65
C PRO A 69 -6.03 9.02 11.96
N ASP A 70 -5.90 10.35 12.10
CA ASP A 70 -6.37 11.10 13.26
C ASP A 70 -7.89 11.31 13.29
N THR A 71 -8.58 10.99 12.19
CA THR A 71 -10.02 11.14 12.10
C THR A 71 -10.68 9.92 12.72
N ASN A 72 -11.44 10.11 13.77
CA ASN A 72 -12.09 9.00 14.50
C ASN A 72 -13.25 8.37 13.70
N TRP A 73 -12.94 7.53 12.74
CA TRP A 73 -13.85 6.84 11.82
C TRP A 73 -14.29 5.46 12.34
N PHE A 74 -14.61 5.32 13.61
CA PHE A 74 -14.91 4.03 14.24
C PHE A 74 -13.70 3.09 14.31
N TYR A 75 -12.49 3.64 14.41
CA TYR A 75 -11.27 2.85 14.58
C TYR A 75 -11.18 2.28 16.00
N ARG A 76 -10.53 1.13 16.11
CA ARG A 76 -10.32 0.47 17.41
C ARG A 76 -9.26 1.17 18.26
N GLY A 77 -8.32 1.87 17.63
CA GLY A 77 -7.18 2.48 18.31
C GLY A 77 -6.10 1.45 18.68
N TYR A 78 -5.31 1.77 19.70
CA TYR A 78 -4.30 0.85 20.22
C TYR A 78 -4.96 -0.35 20.92
N VAL A 79 -4.48 -1.53 20.60
CA VAL A 79 -4.84 -2.79 21.27
C VAL A 79 -3.56 -3.45 21.73
N ASP A 80 -3.52 -3.99 22.94
CA ASP A 80 -2.36 -4.73 23.43
C ASP A 80 -2.04 -5.92 22.51
N PRO A 81 -0.77 -6.16 22.16
CA PRO A 81 -0.38 -7.23 21.22
C PRO A 81 -0.88 -8.62 21.63
N LYS A 82 -0.85 -8.92 22.92
CA LYS A 82 -1.31 -10.21 23.45
C LYS A 82 -2.83 -10.34 23.35
N GLU A 83 -3.57 -9.30 23.73
CA GLU A 83 -5.02 -9.25 23.59
C GLU A 83 -5.47 -9.44 22.14
N LEU A 84 -4.81 -8.72 21.20
CA LEU A 84 -5.10 -8.84 19.78
C LEU A 84 -4.78 -10.23 19.23
N ALA A 85 -3.69 -10.84 19.69
CA ALA A 85 -3.31 -12.20 19.32
C ALA A 85 -4.31 -13.25 19.82
N GLU A 86 -4.78 -13.12 21.06
CA GLU A 86 -5.79 -13.99 21.65
C GLU A 86 -7.11 -13.91 20.87
N GLU A 87 -7.61 -12.69 20.59
CA GLU A 87 -8.81 -12.46 19.77
C GLU A 87 -8.68 -13.10 18.38
N ALA A 88 -7.55 -12.85 17.71
CA ALA A 88 -7.31 -13.37 16.36
C ALA A 88 -7.29 -14.90 16.34
N VAL A 89 -6.56 -15.53 17.27
CA VAL A 89 -6.45 -17.00 17.35
C VAL A 89 -7.77 -17.65 17.72
N ASP A 90 -8.52 -17.08 18.64
CA ASP A 90 -9.85 -17.59 19.01
C ASP A 90 -10.82 -17.53 17.83
N THR A 91 -10.79 -16.45 17.06
CA THR A 91 -11.62 -16.30 15.85
C THR A 91 -11.22 -17.31 14.77
N LEU A 92 -9.92 -17.46 14.53
CA LEU A 92 -9.36 -18.40 13.56
C LEU A 92 -9.71 -19.85 13.89
N ARG A 93 -9.58 -20.27 15.16
CA ARG A 93 -9.95 -21.60 15.63
C ARG A 93 -11.43 -21.91 15.41
N LYS A 94 -12.30 -20.96 15.75
CA LYS A 94 -13.76 -21.10 15.53
C LYS A 94 -14.12 -21.26 14.05
N ALA A 95 -13.36 -20.62 13.18
CA ALA A 95 -13.56 -20.67 11.74
C ALA A 95 -12.83 -21.84 11.04
N GLY A 96 -11.94 -22.55 11.73
CA GLY A 96 -11.10 -23.60 11.13
C GLY A 96 -10.06 -23.05 10.14
N ILE A 97 -9.57 -21.83 10.36
CA ILE A 97 -8.65 -21.10 9.48
C ILE A 97 -7.30 -20.91 10.17
N GLU A 98 -6.20 -20.97 9.41
CA GLU A 98 -4.83 -20.86 9.93
C GLU A 98 -4.06 -19.66 9.33
N LYS A 99 -4.75 -18.64 8.81
CA LYS A 99 -4.12 -17.49 8.16
C LYS A 99 -4.45 -16.20 8.87
N LEU A 100 -3.41 -15.53 9.37
CA LEU A 100 -3.45 -14.19 9.93
C LEU A 100 -2.76 -13.23 8.98
N GLY A 101 -3.47 -12.21 8.50
CA GLY A 101 -2.96 -11.23 7.56
C GLY A 101 -2.85 -9.83 8.15
N PHE A 102 -1.77 -9.11 7.82
CA PHE A 102 -1.58 -7.70 8.15
C PHE A 102 -1.68 -6.84 6.88
N THR A 103 -2.49 -5.79 6.94
CA THR A 103 -2.78 -4.86 5.87
C THR A 103 -3.18 -3.49 6.43
N GLY A 104 -3.70 -2.59 5.60
CA GLY A 104 -4.24 -1.32 6.06
C GLY A 104 -3.78 -0.14 5.23
N GLY A 105 -3.21 0.89 5.88
CA GLY A 105 -2.39 1.88 5.23
C GLY A 105 -1.10 1.22 4.74
N GLU A 106 -0.09 1.17 5.62
CA GLU A 106 1.13 0.38 5.36
C GLU A 106 1.58 -0.33 6.65
N PRO A 107 1.51 -1.65 6.73
CA PRO A 107 1.87 -2.37 7.96
C PRO A 107 3.37 -2.31 8.30
N THR A 108 4.28 -2.08 7.35
CA THR A 108 5.73 -1.95 7.64
C THR A 108 6.03 -0.91 8.71
N ILE A 109 5.26 0.18 8.75
CA ILE A 109 5.48 1.25 9.74
C ILE A 109 5.14 0.85 11.18
N HIS A 110 4.59 -0.34 11.37
CA HIS A 110 4.21 -0.93 12.66
C HIS A 110 4.95 -2.23 12.96
N LEU A 111 6.04 -2.53 12.25
CA LEU A 111 6.70 -3.83 12.28
C LEU A 111 7.02 -4.36 13.69
N PRO A 112 7.59 -3.60 14.64
CA PRO A 112 7.87 -4.10 15.99
C PRO A 112 6.61 -4.56 16.73
N TYR A 113 5.51 -3.85 16.57
CA TYR A 113 4.21 -4.21 17.14
C TYR A 113 3.65 -5.50 16.51
N ILE A 114 3.74 -5.59 15.17
CA ILE A 114 3.29 -6.79 14.44
C ILE A 114 4.08 -8.03 14.87
N GLU A 115 5.38 -7.90 15.06
CA GLU A 115 6.24 -8.99 15.55
C GLU A 115 5.80 -9.49 16.94
N GLU A 116 5.43 -8.57 17.83
CA GLU A 116 4.90 -8.95 19.14
C GLU A 116 3.56 -9.68 19.00
N VAL A 117 2.62 -9.18 18.20
CA VAL A 117 1.34 -9.87 17.91
C VAL A 117 1.58 -11.27 17.35
N VAL A 118 2.47 -11.39 16.36
CA VAL A 118 2.81 -12.68 15.73
C VAL A 118 3.44 -13.65 16.73
N ASN A 119 4.34 -13.17 17.58
CA ASN A 119 4.99 -13.99 18.59
C ASN A 119 3.97 -14.51 19.60
N GLU A 120 3.05 -13.68 20.08
CA GLU A 120 1.99 -14.11 20.99
C GLU A 120 1.00 -15.08 20.29
N ALA A 121 0.60 -14.78 19.06
CA ALA A 121 -0.30 -15.64 18.31
C ALA A 121 0.31 -17.03 18.04
N LYS A 122 1.60 -17.11 17.70
CA LYS A 122 2.30 -18.40 17.46
C LYS A 122 2.50 -19.21 18.72
N LYS A 123 2.53 -18.62 19.91
CA LYS A 123 2.50 -19.39 21.17
C LYS A 123 1.17 -20.14 21.33
N LEU A 124 0.08 -19.54 20.86
CA LEU A 124 -1.25 -20.12 20.93
C LEU A 124 -1.55 -21.07 19.76
N MET A 125 -1.05 -20.75 18.55
CA MET A 125 -1.27 -21.51 17.32
C MET A 125 0.07 -21.60 16.52
N PRO A 126 0.93 -22.59 16.83
CA PRO A 126 2.28 -22.69 16.22
C PRO A 126 2.27 -22.82 14.69
N GLU A 127 1.24 -23.45 14.11
CA GLU A 127 1.05 -23.66 12.66
C GLU A 127 0.55 -22.42 11.91
N LEU A 128 0.29 -21.31 12.61
CA LEU A 128 -0.29 -20.11 12.06
C LEU A 128 0.55 -19.53 10.90
N LYS A 129 -0.09 -19.34 9.76
CA LYS A 129 0.50 -18.75 8.55
C LYS A 129 0.31 -17.26 8.57
N ILE A 130 1.42 -16.52 8.50
CA ILE A 130 1.43 -15.06 8.56
C ILE A 130 1.47 -14.48 7.14
N GLY A 131 0.50 -13.63 6.82
CA GLY A 131 0.42 -12.89 5.58
C GLY A 131 0.74 -11.41 5.77
N PHE A 132 1.37 -10.79 4.77
CA PHE A 132 1.73 -9.38 4.81
C PHE A 132 1.48 -8.75 3.44
N THR A 133 0.75 -7.62 3.41
CA THR A 133 0.55 -6.83 2.19
C THR A 133 1.22 -5.50 2.37
N THR A 134 2.17 -5.15 1.50
CA THR A 134 3.02 -3.97 1.64
C THR A 134 3.23 -3.25 0.32
N ASN A 135 3.45 -1.94 0.40
CA ASN A 135 3.92 -1.12 -0.72
C ASN A 135 5.45 -1.26 -0.97
N GLY A 136 6.14 -2.06 -0.18
CA GLY A 136 7.56 -2.35 -0.37
C GLY A 136 8.53 -1.24 0.02
N PHE A 137 8.10 -0.11 0.54
CA PHE A 137 8.97 1.02 0.91
C PHE A 137 9.60 0.87 2.31
N ALA A 138 9.97 -0.34 2.64
CA ALA A 138 10.67 -0.71 3.87
C ALA A 138 12.18 -0.47 3.75
N THR A 139 12.86 -0.22 4.88
CA THR A 139 14.33 -0.33 4.90
C THR A 139 14.76 -1.77 4.63
N LYS A 140 16.00 -1.98 4.21
CA LYS A 140 16.55 -3.33 3.97
C LYS A 140 16.39 -4.22 5.20
N GLU A 141 16.64 -3.68 6.38
CA GLU A 141 16.50 -4.41 7.65
C GLU A 141 15.04 -4.78 7.94
N SER A 142 14.13 -3.83 7.78
CA SER A 142 12.69 -4.09 7.95
C SER A 142 12.18 -5.12 6.94
N MET A 143 12.59 -5.03 5.69
CA MET A 143 12.18 -5.99 4.65
C MET A 143 12.68 -7.41 4.95
N LYS A 144 13.91 -7.55 5.44
CA LYS A 144 14.44 -8.85 5.89
C LYS A 144 13.58 -9.42 7.02
N ARG A 145 13.27 -8.64 8.05
CA ARG A 145 12.42 -9.08 9.17
C ARG A 145 11.03 -9.52 8.71
N ILE A 146 10.42 -8.78 7.77
CA ILE A 146 9.13 -9.14 7.16
C ILE A 146 9.23 -10.49 6.46
N VAL A 147 10.27 -10.72 5.65
CA VAL A 147 10.48 -11.99 4.94
C VAL A 147 10.72 -13.15 5.91
N ASP A 148 11.49 -12.93 6.97
CA ASP A 148 11.78 -13.96 7.98
C ASP A 148 10.51 -14.34 8.78
N MET A 149 9.67 -13.36 9.12
CA MET A 149 8.45 -13.55 9.91
C MET A 149 7.31 -14.20 9.11
N CYS A 150 7.13 -13.83 7.84
CA CYS A 150 5.94 -14.13 7.06
C CYS A 150 5.98 -15.49 6.37
N SER A 151 4.80 -16.08 6.20
CA SER A 151 4.59 -17.28 5.38
C SER A 151 4.36 -16.90 3.91
N TYR A 152 3.70 -15.76 3.67
CA TYR A 152 3.43 -15.23 2.34
C TYR A 152 3.31 -13.71 2.34
N ILE A 153 3.84 -13.09 1.29
CA ILE A 153 3.88 -11.63 1.13
C ILE A 153 3.28 -11.25 -0.22
N THR A 154 2.43 -10.23 -0.20
CA THR A 154 2.00 -9.51 -1.40
C THR A 154 2.68 -8.16 -1.41
N LEU A 155 3.42 -7.84 -2.48
CA LEU A 155 4.10 -6.55 -2.64
C LEU A 155 3.50 -5.78 -3.80
N GLU A 156 3.22 -4.48 -3.59
CA GLU A 156 2.62 -3.62 -4.59
C GLU A 156 3.69 -2.73 -5.26
N ILE A 157 3.81 -2.85 -6.60
CA ILE A 157 4.62 -1.96 -7.45
C ILE A 157 3.66 -1.18 -8.32
N ASN A 158 3.47 0.11 -8.03
CA ASN A 158 2.42 0.90 -8.67
C ASN A 158 2.89 1.77 -9.84
N ALA A 159 4.19 1.87 -10.08
CA ALA A 159 4.82 2.42 -11.28
C ALA A 159 6.25 1.90 -11.38
N PHE A 160 6.83 1.89 -12.57
CA PHE A 160 8.22 1.49 -12.82
C PHE A 160 9.14 2.72 -12.88
N GLU A 161 8.68 3.74 -13.59
CA GLU A 161 9.39 5.00 -13.71
C GLU A 161 9.29 5.84 -12.44
N ASN A 162 10.44 6.42 -12.03
CA ASN A 162 10.50 7.19 -10.79
C ASN A 162 9.57 8.41 -10.79
N ASP A 163 9.46 9.10 -11.91
CA ASP A 163 8.61 10.30 -12.02
C ASP A 163 7.14 9.95 -11.86
N THR A 164 6.69 8.86 -12.48
CA THR A 164 5.31 8.37 -12.33
C THR A 164 5.06 7.87 -10.90
N HIS A 165 6.02 7.15 -10.31
CA HIS A 165 5.89 6.67 -8.94
C HIS A 165 5.84 7.83 -7.93
N LEU A 166 6.71 8.84 -8.08
CA LEU A 166 6.66 10.06 -7.28
C LEU A 166 5.32 10.79 -7.45
N ALA A 167 4.88 10.97 -8.69
CA ALA A 167 3.61 11.65 -8.98
C ALA A 167 2.40 10.93 -8.37
N LEU A 168 2.34 9.59 -8.47
CA LEU A 168 1.23 8.78 -7.96
C LEU A 168 1.26 8.58 -6.45
N SER A 169 2.41 8.18 -5.90
CA SER A 169 2.53 7.71 -4.52
C SER A 169 3.20 8.71 -3.58
N GLY A 170 3.88 9.71 -4.11
CA GLY A 170 4.63 10.70 -3.32
C GLY A 170 5.97 10.20 -2.79
N ALA A 171 6.49 9.08 -3.32
CA ALA A 171 7.73 8.46 -2.89
C ALA A 171 8.56 7.93 -4.08
N PRO A 172 9.89 7.86 -3.99
CA PRO A 172 10.74 7.29 -5.03
C PRO A 172 10.52 5.78 -5.18
N VAL A 173 10.69 5.24 -6.39
CA VAL A 173 10.44 3.83 -6.70
C VAL A 173 11.60 2.91 -6.33
N GLU A 174 12.83 3.41 -6.31
CA GLU A 174 14.04 2.58 -6.16
C GLU A 174 13.98 1.65 -4.93
N PRO A 175 13.58 2.10 -3.73
CA PRO A 175 13.48 1.21 -2.58
C PRO A 175 12.46 0.08 -2.77
N VAL A 176 11.37 0.36 -3.49
CA VAL A 176 10.33 -0.64 -3.78
C VAL A 176 10.88 -1.73 -4.71
N LEU A 177 11.53 -1.34 -5.81
CA LEU A 177 12.13 -2.28 -6.76
C LEU A 177 13.23 -3.11 -6.11
N ARG A 178 14.10 -2.50 -5.29
CA ARG A 178 15.13 -3.20 -4.52
C ARG A 178 14.51 -4.27 -3.59
N ASN A 179 13.45 -3.93 -2.87
CA ASN A 179 12.78 -4.86 -1.97
C ASN A 179 11.97 -5.92 -2.73
N ALA A 180 11.46 -5.59 -3.91
CA ALA A 180 10.85 -6.55 -4.81
C ALA A 180 11.86 -7.61 -5.28
N GLU A 181 13.06 -7.20 -5.71
CA GLU A 181 14.15 -8.11 -6.03
C GLU A 181 14.52 -9.02 -4.85
N TYR A 182 14.68 -8.43 -3.65
CA TYR A 182 14.97 -9.21 -2.45
C TYR A 182 13.89 -10.26 -2.15
N LEU A 183 12.61 -9.88 -2.30
CA LEU A 183 11.50 -10.80 -2.10
C LEU A 183 11.47 -11.92 -3.16
N ILE A 184 11.75 -11.62 -4.44
CA ILE A 184 11.81 -12.64 -5.51
C ILE A 184 12.90 -13.65 -5.24
N ARG A 185 14.06 -13.23 -4.74
CA ARG A 185 15.14 -14.15 -4.31
C ARG A 185 14.70 -15.10 -3.17
N ASN A 186 13.63 -14.74 -2.45
CA ASN A 186 12.97 -15.54 -1.43
C ASN A 186 11.59 -16.04 -1.91
N LYS A 187 11.50 -16.55 -3.13
CA LYS A 187 10.25 -16.81 -3.86
C LYS A 187 9.22 -17.68 -3.14
N SER A 188 9.65 -18.56 -2.24
CA SER A 188 8.74 -19.35 -1.41
C SER A 188 7.83 -18.49 -0.50
N LYS A 189 8.16 -17.23 -0.30
CA LYS A 189 7.41 -16.25 0.49
C LYS A 189 6.52 -15.36 -0.39
N VAL A 190 6.68 -15.39 -1.70
CA VAL A 190 5.87 -14.56 -2.62
C VAL A 190 4.49 -15.17 -2.78
N ARG A 191 3.46 -14.40 -2.42
CA ARG A 191 2.09 -14.73 -2.82
C ARG A 191 1.77 -14.19 -4.21
N ALA A 192 2.05 -12.91 -4.42
CA ALA A 192 1.91 -12.23 -5.70
C ALA A 192 2.55 -10.85 -5.64
N PHE A 193 2.95 -10.33 -6.78
CA PHE A 193 3.08 -8.89 -6.97
C PHE A 193 1.75 -8.30 -7.43
N LYS A 194 1.48 -7.04 -7.11
CA LYS A 194 0.28 -6.32 -7.54
C LYS A 194 0.62 -4.96 -8.11
N THR A 195 -0.16 -4.53 -9.09
CA THR A 195 -0.18 -3.14 -9.58
C THR A 195 -1.62 -2.66 -9.68
N VAL A 196 -1.89 -1.49 -9.12
CA VAL A 196 -3.14 -0.76 -9.39
C VAL A 196 -2.98 -0.06 -10.73
N VAL A 197 -3.74 -0.47 -11.73
CA VAL A 197 -3.69 0.07 -13.10
C VAL A 197 -4.56 1.31 -13.17
N VAL A 198 -3.92 2.46 -13.31
CA VAL A 198 -4.56 3.77 -13.45
C VAL A 198 -4.42 4.21 -14.91
N PRO A 199 -5.51 4.18 -15.70
CA PRO A 199 -5.46 4.48 -17.14
C PRO A 199 -4.78 5.82 -17.43
N ARG A 200 -3.97 5.86 -18.49
CA ARG A 200 -3.23 7.05 -18.93
C ARG A 200 -2.19 7.59 -17.93
N ILE A 201 -1.97 6.95 -16.81
CA ILE A 201 -0.92 7.34 -15.84
C ILE A 201 0.18 6.29 -15.78
N ASN A 202 -0.13 5.06 -15.32
CA ASN A 202 0.86 3.98 -15.19
C ASN A 202 0.57 2.76 -16.08
N ASP A 203 -0.50 2.77 -16.84
CA ASP A 203 -0.96 1.63 -17.67
C ASP A 203 0.04 1.22 -18.77
N THR A 204 0.90 2.14 -19.21
CA THR A 204 2.00 1.86 -20.14
C THR A 204 3.21 1.21 -19.46
N GLU A 205 3.41 1.42 -18.15
CA GLU A 205 4.55 0.91 -17.38
C GLU A 205 4.30 -0.49 -16.79
N VAL A 206 3.07 -0.98 -16.84
CA VAL A 206 2.70 -2.29 -16.27
C VAL A 206 3.45 -3.44 -16.95
N GLU A 207 3.70 -3.35 -18.24
CA GLU A 207 4.49 -4.32 -18.99
C GLU A 207 5.96 -4.31 -18.56
N GLU A 208 6.52 -3.14 -18.26
CA GLU A 208 7.90 -2.99 -17.74
C GLU A 208 8.05 -3.61 -16.35
N ILE A 209 7.04 -3.46 -15.49
CA ILE A 209 6.99 -4.17 -14.20
C ILE A 209 6.96 -5.69 -14.41
N ALA A 210 6.19 -6.19 -15.37
CA ALA A 210 6.16 -7.61 -15.69
C ALA A 210 7.52 -8.12 -16.20
N GLN A 211 8.20 -7.35 -17.06
CA GLN A 211 9.56 -7.66 -17.54
C GLN A 211 10.56 -7.67 -16.37
N PHE A 212 10.49 -6.69 -15.48
CA PHE A 212 11.32 -6.63 -14.28
C PHE A 212 11.16 -7.88 -13.42
N ILE A 213 9.92 -8.28 -13.10
CA ILE A 213 9.64 -9.47 -12.29
C ILE A 213 10.19 -10.73 -13.02
N ALA A 214 9.89 -10.88 -14.31
CA ALA A 214 10.29 -12.02 -15.12
C ALA A 214 11.80 -12.14 -15.31
N SER A 215 12.52 -11.03 -15.25
CA SER A 215 14.00 -11.04 -15.34
C SER A 215 14.67 -11.80 -14.19
N PHE A 216 13.96 -11.96 -13.08
CA PHE A 216 14.41 -12.77 -11.94
C PHE A 216 13.74 -14.15 -11.91
N ASP A 217 12.40 -14.20 -12.06
CA ASP A 217 11.66 -15.46 -12.07
C ASP A 217 10.27 -15.30 -12.74
N PRO A 218 10.05 -15.89 -13.93
CA PRO A 218 8.79 -15.79 -14.64
C PRO A 218 7.62 -16.52 -13.96
N SER A 219 7.87 -17.41 -13.01
CA SER A 219 6.83 -18.14 -12.27
C SER A 219 6.14 -17.31 -11.19
N ILE A 220 6.62 -16.12 -10.89
CA ILE A 220 6.06 -15.24 -9.88
C ILE A 220 4.67 -14.73 -10.33
N PRO A 221 3.60 -14.93 -9.52
CA PRO A 221 2.28 -14.44 -9.86
C PRO A 221 2.19 -12.91 -9.86
N TYR A 222 1.55 -12.36 -10.90
CA TYR A 222 1.32 -10.91 -11.03
C TYR A 222 -0.17 -10.61 -11.15
N HIS A 223 -0.67 -9.72 -10.29
CA HIS A 223 -2.08 -9.36 -10.24
C HIS A 223 -2.29 -7.89 -10.60
N LEU A 224 -3.01 -7.64 -11.67
CA LEU A 224 -3.43 -6.32 -12.11
C LEU A 224 -4.78 -5.97 -11.46
N VAL A 225 -4.80 -4.88 -10.72
CA VAL A 225 -6.01 -4.40 -10.06
C VAL A 225 -6.47 -3.12 -10.75
N GLY A 226 -7.63 -3.16 -11.38
CA GLY A 226 -8.20 -1.97 -12.00
C GLY A 226 -8.43 -0.87 -10.95
N PHE A 227 -7.95 0.32 -11.25
CA PHE A 227 -8.14 1.48 -10.40
C PHE A 227 -9.63 1.76 -10.17
N ARG A 228 -10.01 1.90 -8.90
CA ARG A 228 -11.33 2.36 -8.52
C ARG A 228 -11.27 3.87 -8.26
N PRO A 229 -12.04 4.70 -9.00
CA PRO A 229 -12.09 6.15 -8.76
C PRO A 229 -12.28 6.50 -7.31
N SER A 230 -11.28 7.12 -6.69
CA SER A 230 -11.28 7.46 -5.27
C SER A 230 -10.25 8.54 -4.94
N PHE A 231 -10.41 9.16 -3.80
CA PHE A 231 -9.55 10.19 -3.24
C PHE A 231 -9.26 11.33 -4.23
N MET A 232 -8.00 11.68 -4.49
CA MET A 232 -7.63 12.79 -5.40
C MET A 232 -7.96 12.48 -6.86
N LEU A 233 -8.03 11.22 -7.23
CA LEU A 233 -8.42 10.76 -8.57
C LEU A 233 -9.90 10.34 -8.63
N TYR A 234 -10.76 10.90 -7.77
CA TYR A 234 -12.18 10.53 -7.74
C TYR A 234 -12.89 10.70 -9.08
N TYR A 235 -12.51 11.71 -9.86
CA TYR A 235 -13.08 11.99 -11.18
C TYR A 235 -12.29 11.37 -12.34
N HIS A 236 -11.16 10.72 -12.07
CA HIS A 236 -10.40 10.02 -13.09
C HIS A 236 -11.08 8.70 -13.47
N PRO A 237 -11.11 8.32 -14.76
CA PRO A 237 -11.70 7.06 -15.18
C PRO A 237 -10.94 5.85 -14.65
N GLY A 238 -11.68 4.81 -14.26
CA GLY A 238 -11.11 3.48 -14.07
C GLY A 238 -10.99 2.74 -15.42
N PRO A 239 -10.20 1.66 -15.47
CA PRO A 239 -10.01 0.90 -16.69
C PRO A 239 -11.28 0.14 -17.09
N SER A 240 -11.48 -0.06 -18.39
CA SER A 240 -12.44 -0.98 -18.95
C SER A 240 -11.90 -2.42 -18.91
N THR A 241 -12.81 -3.39 -19.13
CA THR A 241 -12.46 -4.80 -19.26
C THR A 241 -11.46 -5.04 -20.40
N SER A 242 -11.68 -4.39 -21.55
CA SER A 242 -10.80 -4.54 -22.72
C SER A 242 -9.41 -3.97 -22.50
N GLU A 243 -9.29 -2.85 -21.76
CA GLU A 243 -7.98 -2.26 -21.42
C GLU A 243 -7.20 -3.19 -20.49
N LEU A 244 -7.82 -3.68 -19.40
CA LEU A 244 -7.14 -4.59 -18.47
C LEU A 244 -6.75 -5.92 -19.15
N ASP A 245 -7.63 -6.49 -19.97
CA ASP A 245 -7.33 -7.71 -20.72
C ASP A 245 -6.17 -7.51 -21.69
N ALA A 246 -6.16 -6.38 -22.41
CA ALA A 246 -5.04 -6.05 -23.30
C ALA A 246 -3.70 -5.87 -22.58
N ILE A 247 -3.72 -5.23 -21.40
CA ILE A 247 -2.52 -5.09 -20.57
C ILE A 247 -2.06 -6.46 -20.03
N ALA A 248 -2.99 -7.27 -19.53
CA ALA A 248 -2.68 -8.61 -19.01
C ALA A 248 -2.03 -9.48 -20.08
N ARG A 249 -2.57 -9.51 -21.31
CA ARG A 249 -1.99 -10.25 -22.44
C ARG A 249 -0.57 -9.79 -22.81
N ARG A 250 -0.23 -8.52 -22.61
CA ARG A 250 1.15 -8.06 -22.80
C ARG A 250 2.06 -8.62 -21.71
N CYS A 251 1.60 -8.63 -20.46
CA CYS A 251 2.35 -9.18 -19.32
C CYS A 251 2.51 -10.71 -19.40
N GLU A 252 1.51 -11.45 -19.94
CA GLU A 252 1.54 -12.91 -20.14
C GLU A 252 2.64 -13.37 -21.12
N LYS A 253 3.23 -12.46 -21.89
CA LYS A 253 4.42 -12.75 -22.71
C LYS A 253 5.67 -13.01 -21.87
N TYR A 254 5.70 -12.53 -20.65
CA TYR A 254 6.85 -12.56 -19.75
C TYR A 254 6.62 -13.41 -18.51
N LEU A 255 5.39 -13.48 -18.01
CA LEU A 255 5.02 -14.15 -16.75
C LEU A 255 4.02 -15.28 -16.98
N GLU A 256 4.22 -16.40 -16.30
CA GLU A 256 3.37 -17.60 -16.41
C GLU A 256 1.97 -17.40 -15.81
N THR A 257 1.83 -16.54 -14.82
CA THR A 257 0.58 -16.30 -14.10
C THR A 257 0.30 -14.81 -13.99
N VAL A 258 -0.59 -14.31 -14.82
CA VAL A 258 -1.13 -12.95 -14.73
C VAL A 258 -2.63 -13.04 -14.48
N LYS A 259 -3.11 -12.32 -13.47
CA LYS A 259 -4.54 -12.20 -13.15
C LYS A 259 -4.94 -10.74 -13.11
N TRP A 260 -6.18 -10.45 -13.43
CA TRP A 260 -6.67 -9.08 -13.34
C TRP A 260 -8.14 -9.03 -12.89
N GLY A 261 -8.53 -7.86 -12.35
CA GLY A 261 -9.90 -7.60 -11.93
C GLY A 261 -10.14 -6.17 -11.54
N GLY A 262 -11.40 -5.79 -11.37
CA GLY A 262 -11.81 -4.43 -11.07
C GLY A 262 -11.89 -3.56 -12.32
N VAL A 263 -13.11 -3.21 -12.73
CA VAL A 263 -13.36 -2.36 -13.90
C VAL A 263 -14.29 -1.22 -13.52
N TYR A 264 -13.88 0.02 -13.80
CA TYR A 264 -14.60 1.23 -13.41
C TYR A 264 -14.52 2.29 -14.51
N PRO A 265 -15.06 2.00 -15.73
CA PRO A 265 -14.92 2.88 -16.89
C PRO A 265 -15.63 4.22 -16.67
N ARG A 266 -14.96 5.30 -17.07
CA ARG A 266 -15.49 6.67 -17.12
C ARG A 266 -14.78 7.43 -18.24
N GLU A 267 -15.19 8.64 -18.54
CA GLU A 267 -14.49 9.56 -19.44
C GLU A 267 -13.55 10.45 -18.64
N SER A 268 -12.39 10.81 -19.22
CA SER A 268 -11.43 11.75 -18.63
C SER A 268 -11.57 13.12 -19.29
N GLU A 269 -11.52 14.18 -18.49
CA GLU A 269 -11.58 15.57 -18.98
C GLU A 269 -10.19 16.18 -19.26
N PHE A 270 -9.11 15.47 -18.92
CA PHE A 270 -7.74 15.95 -19.13
C PHE A 270 -7.06 15.21 -20.28
N ASP A 271 -6.31 15.98 -21.08
CA ASP A 271 -5.57 15.44 -22.25
C ASP A 271 -4.20 14.86 -21.89
N GLU A 272 -3.65 15.23 -20.72
CA GLU A 272 -2.36 14.78 -20.24
C GLU A 272 -2.31 13.28 -19.99
N SER A 273 -1.11 12.72 -19.87
CA SER A 273 -0.87 11.32 -19.52
C SER A 273 0.35 11.17 -18.61
N GLY A 274 0.56 9.97 -18.06
CA GLY A 274 1.71 9.63 -17.22
C GLY A 274 1.80 10.51 -15.97
N ALA A 275 3.04 10.80 -15.57
CA ALA A 275 3.33 11.64 -14.41
C ALA A 275 2.69 13.04 -14.52
N ALA A 276 2.62 13.60 -15.73
CA ALA A 276 2.02 14.94 -15.97
C ALA A 276 0.53 14.96 -15.57
N LEU A 277 -0.23 13.92 -15.93
CA LEU A 277 -1.64 13.81 -15.54
C LEU A 277 -1.79 13.65 -14.02
N ALA A 278 -0.98 12.81 -13.41
CA ALA A 278 -0.98 12.65 -11.96
C ALA A 278 -0.63 13.94 -11.23
N MET A 279 0.37 14.68 -11.72
CA MET A 279 0.73 16.00 -11.18
C MET A 279 -0.40 17.01 -11.32
N LYS A 280 -1.11 17.02 -12.45
CA LYS A 280 -2.25 17.89 -12.64
C LYS A 280 -3.34 17.67 -11.60
N TYR A 281 -3.70 16.43 -11.30
CA TYR A 281 -4.63 16.11 -10.20
C TYR A 281 -4.11 16.57 -8.84
N ALA A 282 -2.82 16.38 -8.57
CA ALA A 282 -2.20 16.82 -7.32
C ALA A 282 -2.22 18.35 -7.18
N GLU A 283 -1.96 19.10 -8.25
CA GLU A 283 -2.02 20.57 -8.27
C GLU A 283 -3.44 21.09 -8.05
N VAL A 284 -4.42 20.50 -8.72
CA VAL A 284 -5.86 20.82 -8.52
C VAL A 284 -6.26 20.56 -7.06
N ALA A 285 -5.74 19.50 -6.45
CA ALA A 285 -5.95 19.20 -5.03
C ALA A 285 -5.17 20.12 -4.09
N GLY A 286 -4.28 20.99 -4.61
CA GLY A 286 -3.53 21.97 -3.84
C GLY A 286 -2.08 21.59 -3.54
N CYS A 287 -1.53 20.56 -4.15
CA CYS A 287 -0.11 20.24 -4.02
C CYS A 287 0.75 21.38 -4.62
N ILE A 288 1.72 21.87 -3.83
CA ILE A 288 2.63 22.95 -4.25
C ILE A 288 4.00 22.43 -4.68
N ARG A 289 4.26 21.14 -4.50
CA ARG A 289 5.56 20.55 -4.78
C ARG A 289 5.58 19.89 -6.17
N LYS A 290 6.45 20.40 -7.05
CA LYS A 290 6.55 19.94 -8.44
C LYS A 290 7.03 18.49 -8.60
N ASP A 291 7.84 17.99 -7.67
CA ASP A 291 8.38 16.64 -7.70
C ASP A 291 7.58 15.62 -6.88
N ARG A 292 6.52 16.08 -6.21
CA ARG A 292 5.67 15.25 -5.34
C ARG A 292 6.41 14.38 -4.31
N ASN A 293 7.66 14.69 -4.01
CA ASN A 293 8.41 13.95 -2.99
C ASN A 293 7.90 14.29 -1.58
N CYS A 294 6.87 13.60 -1.13
CA CYS A 294 6.09 13.94 0.06
C CYS A 294 6.90 13.82 1.34
N GLY A 295 7.84 12.88 1.44
CA GLY A 295 8.69 12.72 2.61
C GLY A 295 9.69 13.86 2.82
N LEU A 296 10.07 14.54 1.74
CA LEU A 296 10.96 15.72 1.76
C LEU A 296 10.18 17.05 1.74
N CYS A 297 8.85 17.00 1.76
CA CYS A 297 7.98 18.16 1.74
C CYS A 297 7.79 18.71 3.16
N GLY A 298 8.19 19.96 3.41
CA GLY A 298 7.97 20.62 4.70
C GLY A 298 6.49 20.81 5.07
N MET A 299 5.56 20.62 4.11
CA MET A 299 4.11 20.70 4.30
C MET A 299 3.44 19.32 4.53
N ASN A 300 4.19 18.24 4.70
CA ASN A 300 3.63 16.88 4.71
C ASN A 300 2.53 16.66 5.77
N LYS A 301 2.61 17.35 6.93
CA LYS A 301 1.61 17.28 8.01
C LYS A 301 0.39 18.18 7.78
N GLN A 302 0.54 19.23 6.96
CA GLN A 302 -0.50 20.23 6.68
C GLN A 302 -0.77 20.33 5.18
N CYS A 303 -0.58 19.23 4.45
CA CYS A 303 -0.68 19.20 3.00
C CYS A 303 -2.11 19.50 2.53
N PRO A 304 -2.33 20.58 1.75
CA PRO A 304 -3.67 20.90 1.23
C PRO A 304 -4.26 19.78 0.38
N ALA A 305 -3.41 19.01 -0.32
CA ALA A 305 -3.86 17.91 -1.17
C ALA A 305 -4.48 16.77 -0.35
N ILE A 306 -3.92 16.42 0.81
CA ILE A 306 -4.49 15.36 1.67
C ILE A 306 -5.57 15.86 2.62
N LEU A 307 -5.66 17.17 2.88
CA LEU A 307 -6.69 17.73 3.75
C LEU A 307 -7.99 18.06 3.00
N ARG A 308 -8.04 17.85 1.69
CA ARG A 308 -9.26 18.05 0.89
C ARG A 308 -10.06 16.78 0.78
N GLU A 309 -11.35 16.93 0.92
CA GLU A 309 -12.29 15.86 0.55
C GLU A 309 -12.24 15.66 -0.97
N PRO A 310 -12.29 14.39 -1.46
CA PRO A 310 -12.14 14.11 -2.89
C PRO A 310 -13.10 14.88 -3.80
N TRP A 311 -14.33 15.08 -3.34
CA TRP A 311 -15.36 15.84 -4.08
C TRP A 311 -15.14 17.35 -4.14
N LEU A 312 -14.14 17.87 -3.41
CA LEU A 312 -13.71 19.26 -3.51
C LEU A 312 -12.55 19.47 -4.49
N CYS A 313 -12.01 18.39 -5.05
CA CYS A 313 -10.97 18.42 -6.06
C CYS A 313 -11.59 18.73 -7.43
N THR A 314 -12.15 19.92 -7.60
CA THR A 314 -12.66 20.41 -8.89
C THR A 314 -11.61 21.28 -9.55
N PRO A 315 -11.50 21.30 -10.90
CA PRO A 315 -10.68 22.26 -11.62
C PRO A 315 -11.04 23.70 -11.25
N LYS A 316 -10.06 24.58 -11.19
CA LYS A 316 -10.19 25.97 -10.74
C LYS A 316 -11.25 26.81 -11.48
N GLU A 317 -11.74 26.39 -12.60
CA GLU A 317 -12.66 27.14 -13.46
C GLU A 317 -14.14 26.75 -13.32
N GLY A 318 -14.53 26.11 -12.22
CA GLY A 318 -15.95 25.88 -11.92
C GLY A 318 -16.64 24.87 -12.85
N LYS A 319 -15.92 24.18 -13.72
CA LYS A 319 -16.48 23.04 -14.45
C LYS A 319 -16.63 21.88 -13.52
N LYS A 320 -17.86 21.45 -13.26
CA LYS A 320 -18.13 20.17 -12.62
C LYS A 320 -17.57 19.09 -13.52
N ILE A 321 -16.63 18.32 -13.01
CA ILE A 321 -16.13 17.13 -13.66
C ILE A 321 -17.19 16.02 -13.53
#